data_592b072cd81a57dcb0493ce2577d51e7
#
_entry.id   592b072cd81a57dcb0493ce2577d51e7
#
_cell.length_a   1.000
_cell.length_b   1.000
_cell.length_c   1.000
_cell.angle_alpha   90.00
_cell.angle_beta   90.00
_cell.angle_gamma   90.00
#
_symmetry.space_group_name_H-M   'P 1'
#
loop_
_entity.id
_entity.type
_entity.pdbx_description
1 polymer ?
#
loop_
_entity_poly.entity_id
_entity_poly.type
_entity_poly.pdbx_seq_one_letter_code
_entity_poly.pdbx_strand_id
1 'polypeptide(L)'
;MKGLKSILFAVAAMITVPTMVTSCEDWTEPEAKDYFSTTANTEAYKAQLKNYFSSPHKVMFGWFGSWSAGNISNKLIGLPDSTDFVSLWLCYGNLSEAQQADLKAFQERGSRAVLCWLNTNIGENITPGVNGIPNKDDAFKYWGYIPTTGYDEPQFDANGEPILDENGEQVTVHHEYTLESHIAAAEKYAEAIADTCEKYNIDGFDADLEAHGTLITYDGVVLNAFFRKLIERFEPAGRWLVLDIPGGTGWLGYYDIVDEDVLKKVKYICWQTYELGHSGLNNFFDAVKGYKPDIYEEVLSKSIITATFERASDKYLFPVHSTWRHRDGLPHAGQGAYHIEYDYPGNPDYPYVRAGISTQNPPIYE
;
A
#
# COMPACT_ATOMS: atom_id res chain seq x y z
N MET A 1 45.58 -28.30 -73.23
CA MET A 1 45.36 -27.85 -74.61
C MET A 1 44.52 -26.55 -74.50
N LYS A 2 45.14 -25.48 -74.88
CA LYS A 2 44.71 -24.39 -75.78
C LYS A 2 43.35 -23.83 -75.43
N GLY A 3 43.15 -22.52 -75.22
CA GLY A 3 43.84 -21.30 -75.61
C GLY A 3 42.94 -20.15 -75.18
N LEU A 4 43.45 -19.13 -74.79
CA LEU A 4 43.90 -17.91 -75.46
C LEU A 4 42.78 -16.87 -75.75
N LYS A 5 42.90 -15.76 -75.06
CA LYS A 5 42.73 -14.37 -75.45
C LYS A 5 41.37 -13.85 -75.94
N SER A 6 40.85 -12.81 -75.26
CA SER A 6 40.99 -11.49 -75.87
C SER A 6 40.62 -10.37 -74.89
N ILE A 7 41.45 -9.38 -74.90
CA ILE A 7 41.34 -8.07 -74.27
C ILE A 7 40.42 -7.22 -75.13
N LEU A 8 39.46 -6.51 -74.50
CA LEU A 8 38.93 -5.30 -75.07
C LEU A 8 38.77 -4.21 -74.02
N PHE A 9 39.49 -3.11 -74.23
CA PHE A 9 39.35 -1.83 -73.55
C PHE A 9 38.03 -1.19 -73.94
N ALA A 10 37.28 -0.69 -72.97
CA ALA A 10 36.32 0.36 -73.19
C ALA A 10 36.40 1.33 -72.02
N VAL A 11 36.82 2.53 -72.36
CA VAL A 11 36.77 3.75 -71.56
C VAL A 11 35.33 4.15 -71.40
N ALA A 12 34.87 4.34 -70.21
CA ALA A 12 33.59 4.97 -69.96
C ALA A 12 33.57 5.84 -68.75
N ALA A 13 33.25 6.99 -68.98
CA ALA A 13 32.75 8.11 -68.23
C ALA A 13 32.46 7.88 -66.72
N MET A 14 33.18 8.64 -65.89
CA MET A 14 32.79 8.94 -64.50
C MET A 14 31.53 9.78 -64.52
N ILE A 15 30.44 9.20 -64.16
CA ILE A 15 29.26 9.91 -63.65
C ILE A 15 29.37 9.87 -62.12
N THR A 16 29.81 10.98 -61.56
CA THR A 16 29.70 11.22 -60.12
C THR A 16 28.24 11.45 -59.78
N VAL A 17 27.59 10.39 -59.28
CA VAL A 17 26.32 10.52 -58.56
C VAL A 17 26.69 10.95 -57.15
N PRO A 18 26.23 12.11 -56.65
CA PRO A 18 26.34 12.43 -55.25
C PRO A 18 25.43 11.44 -54.51
N THR A 19 26.01 10.42 -53.86
CA THR A 19 25.35 9.67 -52.83
C THR A 19 25.02 10.66 -51.74
N MET A 20 23.78 11.13 -51.71
CA MET A 20 23.20 11.65 -50.49
C MET A 20 23.18 10.44 -49.51
N VAL A 21 24.18 10.41 -48.66
CA VAL A 21 24.13 9.62 -47.42
C VAL A 21 23.14 10.41 -46.57
N THR A 22 21.85 10.12 -46.74
CA THR A 22 20.89 10.42 -45.69
C THR A 22 21.33 9.54 -44.53
N SER A 23 22.00 10.15 -43.57
CA SER A 23 22.32 9.60 -42.29
C SER A 23 21.01 9.06 -41.68
N CYS A 24 20.87 7.74 -41.65
CA CYS A 24 19.93 7.11 -40.78
C CYS A 24 20.51 7.15 -39.35
N GLU A 25 20.70 8.36 -38.81
CA GLU A 25 21.06 8.54 -37.39
C GLU A 25 19.87 8.36 -36.47
N ASP A 26 18.66 8.16 -37.01
CA ASP A 26 17.43 8.00 -36.19
C ASP A 26 17.05 6.55 -35.84
N TRP A 27 17.93 5.59 -36.09
CA TRP A 27 17.60 4.17 -35.83
C TRP A 27 18.36 3.52 -34.66
N THR A 28 19.20 4.25 -33.95
CA THR A 28 20.02 3.70 -32.85
C THR A 28 19.65 4.19 -31.46
N GLU A 29 18.78 5.17 -31.34
CA GLU A 29 18.09 5.41 -30.09
C GLU A 29 16.67 4.86 -30.26
N PRO A 30 16.25 3.82 -29.44
CA PRO A 30 14.84 3.65 -29.26
C PRO A 30 14.38 4.99 -28.70
N GLU A 31 13.58 5.74 -29.49
CA GLU A 31 12.79 6.82 -28.91
C GLU A 31 12.11 6.18 -27.72
N ALA A 32 12.65 6.42 -26.52
CA ALA A 32 11.88 6.23 -25.32
C ALA A 32 10.64 7.07 -25.59
N LYS A 33 9.56 6.42 -26.05
CA LYS A 33 8.27 7.08 -26.12
C LYS A 33 8.09 7.63 -24.73
N ASP A 34 8.33 8.91 -24.58
CA ASP A 34 8.06 9.63 -23.38
C ASP A 34 6.54 9.64 -23.25
N TYR A 35 6.02 8.56 -22.71
CA TYR A 35 4.60 8.42 -22.40
C TYR A 35 4.10 9.56 -21.50
N PHE A 36 5.03 10.38 -21.01
CA PHE A 36 4.80 11.52 -20.13
C PHE A 36 4.99 12.88 -20.82
N SER A 37 5.47 12.95 -22.07
CA SER A 37 5.65 14.21 -22.83
C SER A 37 4.37 14.76 -23.41
N THR A 38 3.27 14.03 -23.29
CA THR A 38 1.96 14.45 -23.73
C THR A 38 1.31 15.41 -22.72
N THR A 39 0.18 15.98 -23.07
CA THR A 39 -0.71 16.85 -22.25
C THR A 39 -0.86 16.43 -20.79
N ALA A 40 -0.62 15.16 -20.47
CA ALA A 40 -0.72 14.58 -19.12
C ALA A 40 0.22 15.21 -18.07
N ASN A 41 1.31 15.87 -18.45
CA ASN A 41 2.25 16.51 -17.51
C ASN A 41 2.12 18.03 -17.45
N THR A 42 1.14 18.61 -18.12
CA THR A 42 0.92 20.06 -18.04
C THR A 42 0.34 20.45 -16.67
N GLU A 43 0.67 21.65 -16.19
CA GLU A 43 0.10 22.18 -14.95
C GLU A 43 -1.44 22.27 -15.02
N ALA A 44 -1.99 22.52 -16.21
CA ALA A 44 -3.44 22.50 -16.45
C ALA A 44 -4.04 21.12 -16.22
N TYR A 45 -3.39 20.06 -16.70
CA TYR A 45 -3.84 18.68 -16.49
C TYR A 45 -3.73 18.27 -15.01
N LYS A 46 -2.62 18.59 -14.35
CA LYS A 46 -2.47 18.35 -12.91
C LYS A 46 -3.54 19.09 -12.10
N ALA A 47 -3.90 20.31 -12.48
CA ALA A 47 -4.98 21.05 -11.84
C ALA A 47 -6.34 20.36 -12.05
N GLN A 48 -6.62 19.80 -13.23
CA GLN A 48 -7.83 19.00 -13.47
C GLN A 48 -7.88 17.76 -12.61
N LEU A 49 -6.77 17.02 -12.47
CA LEU A 49 -6.69 15.85 -11.57
C LEU A 49 -6.93 16.24 -10.11
N LYS A 50 -6.34 17.33 -9.63
CA LYS A 50 -6.60 17.83 -8.27
C LYS A 50 -8.06 18.20 -8.06
N ASN A 51 -8.71 18.79 -9.05
CA ASN A 51 -10.15 19.06 -9.02
C ASN A 51 -10.96 17.77 -8.99
N TYR A 52 -10.59 16.75 -9.78
CA TYR A 52 -11.22 15.43 -9.74
C TYR A 52 -11.14 14.84 -8.34
N PHE A 53 -9.95 14.75 -7.73
CA PHE A 53 -9.76 14.17 -6.39
C PHE A 53 -10.44 14.97 -5.26
N SER A 54 -10.73 16.25 -5.48
CA SER A 54 -11.48 17.09 -4.53
C SER A 54 -12.99 17.05 -4.75
N SER A 55 -13.46 16.52 -5.87
CA SER A 55 -14.88 16.40 -6.19
C SER A 55 -15.48 15.10 -5.62
N PRO A 56 -16.79 15.04 -5.35
CA PRO A 56 -17.46 13.79 -4.98
C PRO A 56 -17.36 12.75 -6.10
N HIS A 57 -16.70 11.63 -5.84
CA HIS A 57 -16.57 10.50 -6.77
C HIS A 57 -16.34 9.20 -5.98
N LYS A 58 -16.41 8.05 -6.67
CA LYS A 58 -16.07 6.75 -6.09
C LYS A 58 -14.57 6.52 -6.15
N VAL A 59 -14.00 6.18 -5.01
CA VAL A 59 -12.56 5.95 -4.83
C VAL A 59 -12.09 4.75 -5.63
N MET A 60 -10.94 4.88 -6.31
CA MET A 60 -10.15 3.78 -6.84
C MET A 60 -8.91 3.58 -5.98
N PHE A 61 -8.81 2.41 -5.39
CA PHE A 61 -7.78 2.02 -4.43
C PHE A 61 -6.96 0.82 -4.93
N GLY A 62 -5.74 0.64 -4.41
CA GLY A 62 -4.99 -0.60 -4.59
C GLY A 62 -3.88 -0.82 -3.58
N TRP A 63 -3.68 -2.08 -3.16
CA TRP A 63 -2.42 -2.49 -2.55
C TRP A 63 -1.40 -2.72 -3.65
N PHE A 64 -0.28 -2.03 -3.57
CA PHE A 64 0.80 -2.07 -4.55
C PHE A 64 1.99 -2.83 -3.96
N GLY A 65 2.16 -4.09 -4.35
CA GLY A 65 3.09 -5.02 -3.69
C GLY A 65 4.52 -5.01 -4.22
N SER A 66 4.77 -4.54 -5.43
CA SER A 66 6.09 -4.63 -6.08
C SER A 66 6.75 -3.28 -6.31
N TRP A 67 6.47 -2.30 -5.46
CA TRP A 67 7.01 -0.96 -5.62
C TRP A 67 8.52 -0.89 -5.46
N SER A 68 9.23 -0.80 -6.57
CA SER A 68 10.68 -0.63 -6.61
C SER A 68 11.12 0.63 -7.36
N ALA A 69 10.19 1.28 -8.08
CA ALA A 69 10.43 2.42 -8.96
C ALA A 69 11.50 2.16 -10.06
N GLY A 70 11.82 0.88 -10.33
CA GLY A 70 12.83 0.49 -11.30
C GLY A 70 12.37 0.60 -12.76
N ASN A 71 11.13 0.22 -13.04
CA ASN A 71 10.50 0.31 -14.37
C ASN A 71 9.04 0.76 -14.21
N ILE A 72 8.37 1.08 -15.32
CA ILE A 72 7.04 1.70 -15.28
C ILE A 72 5.99 0.82 -14.60
N SER A 73 6.05 -0.50 -14.72
CA SER A 73 5.13 -1.44 -14.08
C SER A 73 5.29 -1.51 -12.56
N ASN A 74 6.44 -1.06 -12.03
CA ASN A 74 6.79 -1.02 -10.61
C ASN A 74 6.83 0.42 -10.08
N LYS A 75 6.23 1.37 -10.80
CA LYS A 75 6.12 2.77 -10.41
C LYS A 75 4.68 3.14 -10.11
N LEU A 76 4.49 3.97 -9.10
CA LEU A 76 3.19 4.56 -8.77
C LEU A 76 2.68 5.44 -9.90
N ILE A 77 3.59 6.18 -10.54
CA ILE A 77 3.27 7.05 -11.67
C ILE A 77 2.77 6.27 -12.90
N GLY A 78 3.00 4.94 -12.97
CA GLY A 78 2.47 4.06 -14.00
C GLY A 78 1.00 3.72 -13.85
N LEU A 79 0.41 3.91 -12.66
CA LEU A 79 -1.01 3.69 -12.42
C LEU A 79 -1.88 4.67 -13.22
N PRO A 80 -3.14 4.31 -13.54
CA PRO A 80 -4.10 5.25 -14.12
C PRO A 80 -4.20 6.54 -13.29
N ASP A 81 -4.24 7.68 -13.98
CA ASP A 81 -4.17 9.00 -13.34
C ASP A 81 -5.29 9.27 -12.32
N SER A 82 -6.43 8.61 -12.48
CA SER A 82 -7.58 8.69 -11.57
C SER A 82 -7.56 7.64 -10.46
N THR A 83 -6.40 7.05 -10.16
CA THR A 83 -6.21 6.21 -8.96
C THR A 83 -6.07 7.12 -7.75
N ASP A 84 -6.98 7.03 -6.79
CA ASP A 84 -7.04 7.94 -5.64
C ASP A 84 -5.88 7.73 -4.67
N PHE A 85 -5.69 6.49 -4.26
CA PHE A 85 -4.57 6.16 -3.39
C PHE A 85 -4.15 4.70 -3.49
N VAL A 86 -2.95 4.44 -2.98
CA VAL A 86 -2.41 3.09 -2.84
C VAL A 86 -1.88 2.86 -1.43
N SER A 87 -2.01 1.63 -0.99
CA SER A 87 -1.27 1.10 0.14
C SER A 87 0.00 0.44 -0.36
N LEU A 88 1.15 0.92 0.10
CA LEU A 88 2.48 0.45 -0.26
C LEU A 88 2.76 -0.86 0.49
N TRP A 89 2.24 -1.97 -0.06
CA TRP A 89 2.30 -3.27 0.58
C TRP A 89 3.74 -3.74 0.82
N LEU A 90 4.04 -4.12 2.06
CA LEU A 90 5.37 -4.52 2.54
C LEU A 90 6.45 -3.42 2.42
N CYS A 91 6.05 -2.14 2.37
CA CYS A 91 6.96 -1.02 2.47
C CYS A 91 7.12 -0.59 3.94
N TYR A 92 8.29 -0.78 4.48
CA TYR A 92 8.61 -0.51 5.91
C TYR A 92 9.27 0.86 6.14
N GLY A 93 9.15 1.77 5.19
CA GLY A 93 9.64 3.13 5.34
C GLY A 93 11.14 3.32 5.18
N ASN A 94 11.80 2.50 4.36
CA ASN A 94 13.19 2.69 3.98
C ASN A 94 13.29 2.94 2.47
N LEU A 95 12.92 4.17 2.05
CA LEU A 95 12.74 4.51 0.65
C LEU A 95 14.05 4.90 -0.04
N SER A 96 14.33 4.29 -1.20
CA SER A 96 15.38 4.74 -2.11
C SER A 96 15.04 6.12 -2.72
N GLU A 97 16.04 6.80 -3.28
CA GLU A 97 15.84 8.08 -3.98
C GLU A 97 14.85 7.95 -5.14
N ALA A 98 14.89 6.82 -5.88
CA ALA A 98 13.97 6.55 -6.98
C ALA A 98 12.52 6.41 -6.48
N GLN A 99 12.30 5.72 -5.36
CA GLN A 99 10.98 5.61 -4.74
C GLN A 99 10.49 6.95 -4.22
N GLN A 100 11.34 7.75 -3.59
CA GLN A 100 10.97 9.10 -3.13
C GLN A 100 10.57 10.02 -4.30
N ALA A 101 11.29 9.94 -5.42
CA ALA A 101 10.97 10.71 -6.62
C ALA A 101 9.64 10.27 -7.25
N ASP A 102 9.38 8.96 -7.31
CA ASP A 102 8.14 8.38 -7.84
C ASP A 102 6.93 8.73 -6.93
N LEU A 103 7.10 8.61 -5.61
CA LEU A 103 6.08 9.03 -4.62
C LEU A 103 5.71 10.51 -4.79
N LYS A 104 6.72 11.37 -4.88
CA LYS A 104 6.51 12.81 -5.09
C LYS A 104 5.72 13.07 -6.38
N ALA A 105 6.10 12.43 -7.49
CA ALA A 105 5.42 12.60 -8.78
C ALA A 105 3.96 12.11 -8.72
N PHE A 106 3.69 11.02 -7.99
CA PHE A 106 2.36 10.49 -7.77
C PHE A 106 1.49 11.46 -6.94
N GLN A 107 2.06 12.02 -5.87
CA GLN A 107 1.38 13.01 -5.02
C GLN A 107 1.13 14.34 -5.74
N GLU A 108 2.02 14.75 -6.64
CA GLU A 108 1.83 15.97 -7.44
C GLU A 108 0.60 15.92 -8.37
N ARG A 109 0.14 14.73 -8.74
CA ARG A 109 -1.14 14.52 -9.45
C ARG A 109 -2.36 14.74 -8.55
N GLY A 110 -2.21 14.61 -7.23
CA GLY A 110 -3.28 14.63 -6.23
C GLY A 110 -3.61 13.27 -5.63
N SER A 111 -3.00 12.20 -6.15
CA SER A 111 -3.09 10.85 -5.58
C SER A 111 -2.33 10.75 -4.25
N ARG A 112 -2.62 9.73 -3.43
CA ARG A 112 -1.97 9.52 -2.15
C ARG A 112 -1.39 8.12 -2.01
N ALA A 113 -0.38 7.97 -1.16
CA ALA A 113 0.22 6.69 -0.84
C ALA A 113 0.43 6.55 0.67
N VAL A 114 -0.02 5.44 1.23
CA VAL A 114 0.12 5.11 2.66
C VAL A 114 1.01 3.88 2.84
N LEU A 115 1.74 3.79 3.94
CA LEU A 115 2.46 2.56 4.30
C LEU A 115 1.46 1.45 4.60
N CYS A 116 1.84 0.20 4.33
CA CYS A 116 0.99 -0.94 4.65
C CYS A 116 1.79 -2.20 4.94
N TRP A 117 1.42 -2.88 6.02
CA TRP A 117 1.88 -4.22 6.37
C TRP A 117 0.95 -4.88 7.38
N LEU A 118 1.07 -6.19 7.50
CA LEU A 118 0.36 -6.96 8.52
C LEU A 118 0.76 -6.51 9.92
N ASN A 119 -0.22 -6.08 10.70
CA ASN A 119 -0.05 -5.55 12.05
C ASN A 119 -0.50 -6.56 13.09
N THR A 120 0.36 -7.48 13.50
CA THR A 120 0.05 -8.49 14.51
C THR A 120 0.65 -8.13 15.88
N ASN A 121 1.92 -7.68 15.85
CA ASN A 121 2.70 -7.46 17.06
C ASN A 121 3.23 -6.03 17.16
N ILE A 122 3.44 -5.57 18.39
CA ILE A 122 4.08 -4.28 18.65
C ILE A 122 5.47 -4.27 18.01
N GLY A 123 5.74 -3.26 17.18
CA GLY A 123 7.02 -3.06 16.53
C GLY A 123 7.25 -3.94 15.30
N GLU A 124 6.25 -4.68 14.84
CA GLU A 124 6.37 -5.54 13.66
C GLU A 124 6.89 -4.76 12.46
N ASN A 125 7.83 -5.38 11.74
CA ASN A 125 8.50 -4.86 10.54
C ASN A 125 9.42 -3.64 10.72
N ILE A 126 9.38 -2.91 11.84
CA ILE A 126 10.24 -1.73 12.08
C ILE A 126 11.09 -1.83 13.35
N THR A 127 11.04 -2.96 14.09
CA THR A 127 11.96 -3.19 15.20
C THR A 127 13.38 -3.31 14.67
N PRO A 128 14.35 -2.49 15.13
CA PRO A 128 15.75 -2.65 14.75
C PRO A 128 16.29 -4.04 15.12
N GLY A 129 17.05 -4.63 14.22
CA GLY A 129 17.61 -5.94 14.42
C GLY A 129 19.09 -6.02 14.03
N VAL A 130 19.69 -7.17 14.23
CA VAL A 130 21.04 -7.45 13.75
C VAL A 130 21.04 -7.43 12.21
N ASN A 131 21.95 -6.67 11.62
CA ASN A 131 22.03 -6.46 10.16
C ASN A 131 20.77 -5.84 9.52
N GLY A 132 19.98 -5.08 10.29
CA GLY A 132 18.75 -4.44 9.79
C GLY A 132 17.55 -5.37 9.65
N ILE A 133 17.68 -6.63 10.05
CA ILE A 133 16.57 -7.59 10.09
C ILE A 133 15.88 -7.44 11.45
N PRO A 134 14.55 -7.19 11.50
CA PRO A 134 13.82 -7.08 12.75
C PRO A 134 14.02 -8.34 13.62
N ASN A 135 14.45 -8.14 14.87
CA ASN A 135 14.57 -9.21 15.83
C ASN A 135 13.27 -9.34 16.62
N LYS A 136 12.42 -10.29 16.25
CA LYS A 136 11.11 -10.49 16.88
C LYS A 136 11.26 -10.93 18.35
N ASP A 137 12.31 -11.68 18.67
CA ASP A 137 12.49 -12.28 20.01
C ASP A 137 12.85 -11.24 21.08
N ASP A 138 13.50 -10.12 20.67
CA ASP A 138 13.88 -9.03 21.56
C ASP A 138 13.02 -7.75 21.37
N ALA A 139 11.96 -7.82 20.57
CA ALA A 139 11.08 -6.67 20.31
C ALA A 139 10.53 -6.06 21.60
N PHE A 140 10.19 -6.89 22.59
CA PHE A 140 9.69 -6.42 23.88
C PHE A 140 10.69 -5.54 24.63
N LYS A 141 12.00 -5.86 24.58
CA LYS A 141 13.05 -5.05 25.21
C LYS A 141 13.20 -3.68 24.53
N TYR A 142 13.19 -3.66 23.20
CA TYR A 142 13.32 -2.42 22.43
C TYR A 142 12.10 -1.50 22.63
N TRP A 143 10.89 -2.07 22.58
CA TRP A 143 9.65 -1.32 22.71
C TRP A 143 9.27 -1.03 24.16
N GLY A 144 9.74 -1.85 25.11
CA GLY A 144 9.57 -1.64 26.55
C GLY A 144 8.31 -2.29 27.13
N TYR A 145 7.73 -3.28 26.45
CA TYR A 145 6.62 -4.04 27.03
C TYR A 145 7.11 -5.32 27.69
N ILE A 146 6.29 -5.84 28.62
CA ILE A 146 6.56 -7.09 29.31
C ILE A 146 5.70 -8.18 28.65
N PRO A 147 6.29 -9.29 28.15
CA PRO A 147 5.51 -10.39 27.57
C PRO A 147 4.42 -10.90 28.52
N THR A 148 3.33 -11.44 27.98
CA THR A 148 2.21 -11.96 28.78
C THR A 148 2.60 -13.07 29.77
N THR A 149 3.72 -13.76 29.52
CA THR A 149 4.30 -14.75 30.39
C THR A 149 5.25 -14.18 31.45
N GLY A 150 5.47 -12.86 31.45
CA GLY A 150 6.59 -12.24 32.13
C GLY A 150 7.93 -12.54 31.47
N TYR A 151 9.01 -12.06 32.03
CA TYR A 151 10.37 -12.47 31.67
C TYR A 151 11.32 -12.33 32.87
N ASP A 152 12.37 -13.16 32.89
CA ASP A 152 13.44 -13.12 33.87
C ASP A 152 14.63 -12.33 33.32
N GLU A 153 14.98 -11.22 33.95
CA GLU A 153 16.11 -10.38 33.56
C GLU A 153 17.38 -10.83 34.31
N PRO A 154 18.41 -11.32 33.60
CA PRO A 154 19.69 -11.69 34.19
C PRO A 154 20.38 -10.49 34.83
N GLN A 155 20.92 -10.67 36.04
CA GLN A 155 21.64 -9.64 36.76
C GLN A 155 23.13 -9.76 36.55
N PHE A 156 23.81 -8.61 36.37
CA PHE A 156 25.24 -8.49 36.13
C PHE A 156 25.84 -7.52 37.15
N ASP A 157 27.10 -7.73 37.53
CA ASP A 157 27.84 -6.80 38.38
C ASP A 157 28.35 -5.57 37.60
N ALA A 158 29.04 -4.64 38.28
CA ALA A 158 29.58 -3.42 37.66
C ALA A 158 30.65 -3.68 36.58
N ASN A 159 31.21 -4.89 36.48
CA ASN A 159 32.20 -5.29 35.50
C ASN A 159 31.53 -6.03 34.30
N GLY A 160 30.22 -6.27 34.36
CA GLY A 160 29.47 -7.03 33.35
C GLY A 160 29.52 -8.55 33.54
N GLU A 161 29.97 -9.04 34.70
CA GLU A 161 30.00 -10.46 35.02
C GLU A 161 28.65 -10.91 35.64
N PRO A 162 28.17 -12.13 35.34
CA PRO A 162 26.93 -12.65 35.94
C PRO A 162 26.98 -12.68 37.46
N ILE A 163 25.96 -12.15 38.13
CA ILE A 163 25.77 -12.33 39.57
C ILE A 163 25.21 -13.74 39.79
N LEU A 164 25.91 -14.53 40.57
CA LEU A 164 25.52 -15.91 40.90
C LEU A 164 24.98 -15.98 42.32
N ASP A 165 24.02 -16.87 42.54
CA ASP A 165 23.49 -17.23 43.87
C ASP A 165 24.42 -18.21 44.61
N GLU A 166 24.01 -18.66 45.80
CA GLU A 166 24.77 -19.59 46.61
C GLU A 166 24.94 -21.00 45.99
N ASN A 167 24.12 -21.33 44.96
CA ASN A 167 24.18 -22.58 44.21
C ASN A 167 25.01 -22.46 42.93
N GLY A 168 25.47 -21.25 42.60
CA GLY A 168 26.19 -20.93 41.36
C GLY A 168 25.28 -20.70 40.15
N GLU A 169 23.97 -20.48 40.35
CA GLU A 169 23.01 -20.15 39.33
C GLU A 169 22.92 -18.62 39.15
N GLN A 170 22.70 -18.16 37.93
CA GLN A 170 22.60 -16.73 37.65
C GLN A 170 21.36 -16.13 38.30
N VAL A 171 21.54 -15.06 39.08
CA VAL A 171 20.43 -14.31 39.69
C VAL A 171 19.65 -13.61 38.59
N THR A 172 18.33 -13.74 38.65
CA THR A 172 17.38 -13.06 37.76
C THR A 172 16.39 -12.23 38.56
N VAL A 173 15.85 -11.18 37.94
CA VAL A 173 14.70 -10.42 38.42
C VAL A 173 13.51 -10.74 37.53
N HIS A 174 12.44 -11.29 38.10
CA HIS A 174 11.21 -11.56 37.37
C HIS A 174 10.40 -10.28 37.16
N HIS A 175 10.01 -10.02 35.93
CA HIS A 175 9.14 -8.93 35.54
C HIS A 175 7.77 -9.48 35.18
N GLU A 176 6.74 -9.06 35.91
CA GLU A 176 5.35 -9.46 35.69
C GLU A 176 4.75 -8.67 34.52
N TYR A 177 3.86 -9.33 33.76
CA TYR A 177 3.06 -8.67 32.72
C TYR A 177 2.26 -7.47 33.27
N THR A 178 2.24 -6.38 32.51
CA THR A 178 1.34 -5.25 32.76
C THR A 178 0.71 -4.76 31.45
N LEU A 179 -0.59 -4.48 31.47
CA LEU A 179 -1.30 -3.92 30.32
C LEU A 179 -0.75 -2.52 29.96
N GLU A 180 -0.40 -1.75 30.98
CA GLU A 180 0.16 -0.40 30.80
C GLU A 180 1.46 -0.41 29.99
N SER A 181 2.32 -1.43 30.18
CA SER A 181 3.54 -1.54 29.40
C SER A 181 3.25 -1.83 27.92
N HIS A 182 2.23 -2.62 27.61
CA HIS A 182 1.81 -2.90 26.24
C HIS A 182 1.20 -1.65 25.59
N ILE A 183 0.34 -0.90 26.30
CA ILE A 183 -0.22 0.36 25.80
C ILE A 183 0.88 1.35 25.49
N ALA A 184 1.81 1.59 26.43
CA ALA A 184 2.91 2.51 26.20
C ALA A 184 3.81 2.12 25.02
N ALA A 185 4.08 0.83 24.87
CA ALA A 185 4.85 0.31 23.75
C ALA A 185 4.10 0.42 22.41
N ALA A 186 2.80 0.19 22.40
CA ALA A 186 1.96 0.36 21.22
C ALA A 186 1.90 1.84 20.79
N GLU A 187 1.79 2.77 21.72
CA GLU A 187 1.88 4.21 21.45
C GLU A 187 3.25 4.59 20.89
N LYS A 188 4.35 4.08 21.47
CA LYS A 188 5.72 4.29 20.95
C LYS A 188 5.87 3.72 19.52
N TYR A 189 5.26 2.59 19.23
CA TYR A 189 5.24 2.00 17.89
C TYR A 189 4.48 2.89 16.90
N ALA A 190 3.32 3.43 17.30
CA ALA A 190 2.55 4.39 16.51
C ALA A 190 3.36 5.65 16.19
N GLU A 191 4.09 6.20 17.19
CA GLU A 191 5.01 7.33 16.99
C GLU A 191 6.07 7.02 15.94
N ALA A 192 6.71 5.86 15.99
CA ALA A 192 7.74 5.46 15.03
C ALA A 192 7.19 5.33 13.59
N ILE A 193 5.96 4.86 13.43
CA ILE A 193 5.27 4.85 12.12
C ILE A 193 5.00 6.29 11.66
N ALA A 194 4.50 7.14 12.55
CA ALA A 194 4.21 8.53 12.22
C ALA A 194 5.48 9.31 11.83
N ASP A 195 6.58 9.11 12.55
CA ASP A 195 7.89 9.70 12.23
C ASP A 195 8.41 9.22 10.86
N THR A 196 8.17 7.95 10.52
CA THR A 196 8.50 7.39 9.21
C THR A 196 7.68 8.05 8.09
N CYS A 197 6.38 8.22 8.31
CA CYS A 197 5.52 8.94 7.38
C CYS A 197 5.95 10.41 7.22
N GLU A 198 6.36 11.07 8.30
CA GLU A 198 6.87 12.43 8.26
C GLU A 198 8.19 12.53 7.49
N LYS A 199 9.14 11.67 7.80
CA LYS A 199 10.47 11.63 7.17
C LYS A 199 10.41 11.53 5.65
N TYR A 200 9.51 10.73 5.12
CA TYR A 200 9.40 10.44 3.69
C TYR A 200 8.21 11.13 3.02
N ASN A 201 7.48 11.97 3.74
CA ASN A 201 6.26 12.63 3.27
C ASN A 201 5.21 11.63 2.74
N ILE A 202 5.03 10.52 3.44
CA ILE A 202 4.01 9.51 3.11
C ILE A 202 2.68 9.97 3.72
N ASP A 203 1.57 9.69 3.01
CA ASP A 203 0.26 10.26 3.34
C ASP A 203 -0.46 9.56 4.50
N GLY A 204 0.11 8.52 5.09
CA GLY A 204 -0.46 7.85 6.25
C GLY A 204 -0.08 6.38 6.37
N PHE A 205 -0.94 5.64 7.05
CA PHE A 205 -0.74 4.23 7.34
C PHE A 205 -2.03 3.43 7.16
N ASP A 206 -1.92 2.28 6.54
CA ASP A 206 -2.96 1.26 6.37
C ASP A 206 -2.62 0.06 7.25
N ALA A 207 -3.43 -0.18 8.27
CA ALA A 207 -3.22 -1.23 9.24
C ALA A 207 -3.97 -2.50 8.81
N ASP A 208 -3.22 -3.52 8.41
CA ASP A 208 -3.75 -4.82 8.01
C ASP A 208 -3.97 -5.70 9.25
N LEU A 209 -5.23 -6.05 9.54
CA LEU A 209 -5.70 -6.68 10.77
C LEU A 209 -6.14 -8.13 10.50
N GLU A 210 -5.21 -9.08 10.46
CA GLU A 210 -5.52 -10.47 10.10
C GLU A 210 -5.17 -11.51 11.20
N ALA A 211 -4.42 -11.14 12.22
CA ALA A 211 -4.00 -12.08 13.25
C ALA A 211 -3.89 -11.44 14.63
N HIS A 212 -4.21 -12.18 15.67
CA HIS A 212 -3.99 -11.74 17.05
C HIS A 212 -2.53 -11.90 17.48
N GLY A 213 -2.06 -10.97 18.32
CA GLY A 213 -0.70 -10.92 18.84
C GLY A 213 -0.56 -9.90 19.96
N THR A 214 0.62 -9.33 20.13
CA THR A 214 0.86 -8.35 21.20
C THR A 214 0.24 -6.97 20.92
N LEU A 215 -0.06 -6.65 19.64
CA LEU A 215 -0.77 -5.43 19.24
C LEU A 215 -2.26 -5.69 19.09
N ILE A 216 -2.66 -6.73 18.34
CA ILE A 216 -4.06 -7.09 18.13
C ILE A 216 -4.49 -8.06 19.22
N THR A 217 -4.90 -7.53 20.37
CA THR A 217 -5.45 -8.32 21.48
C THR A 217 -6.94 -8.61 21.26
N TYR A 218 -7.47 -9.66 21.91
CA TYR A 218 -8.87 -10.06 21.76
C TYR A 218 -9.87 -9.02 22.27
N ASP A 219 -9.47 -8.17 23.21
CA ASP A 219 -10.27 -7.06 23.76
C ASP A 219 -10.03 -5.71 23.03
N GLY A 220 -9.04 -5.65 22.14
CA GLY A 220 -8.70 -4.49 21.34
C GLY A 220 -8.09 -3.32 22.11
N VAL A 221 -7.86 -3.41 23.42
CA VAL A 221 -7.41 -2.27 24.25
C VAL A 221 -6.08 -1.70 23.76
N VAL A 222 -5.09 -2.56 23.51
CA VAL A 222 -3.76 -2.16 23.02
C VAL A 222 -3.84 -1.60 21.60
N LEU A 223 -4.63 -2.24 20.72
CA LEU A 223 -4.84 -1.80 19.35
C LEU A 223 -5.49 -0.41 19.28
N ASN A 224 -6.52 -0.17 20.09
CA ASN A 224 -7.19 1.13 20.11
C ASN A 224 -6.31 2.26 20.67
N ALA A 225 -5.44 1.96 21.63
CA ALA A 225 -4.42 2.92 22.08
C ALA A 225 -3.43 3.27 20.95
N PHE A 226 -2.95 2.27 20.21
CA PHE A 226 -2.12 2.45 19.02
C PHE A 226 -2.80 3.34 17.97
N PHE A 227 -4.07 3.07 17.64
CA PHE A 227 -4.81 3.86 16.66
C PHE A 227 -5.06 5.30 17.12
N ARG A 228 -5.41 5.52 18.38
CA ARG A 228 -5.59 6.86 18.94
C ARG A 228 -4.31 7.68 18.85
N LYS A 229 -3.16 7.04 19.10
CA LYS A 229 -1.85 7.71 18.96
C LYS A 229 -1.53 8.04 17.50
N LEU A 230 -1.80 7.14 16.55
CA LEU A 230 -1.66 7.44 15.12
C LEU A 230 -2.58 8.60 14.70
N ILE A 231 -3.84 8.59 15.12
CA ILE A 231 -4.81 9.66 14.83
C ILE A 231 -4.32 10.99 15.37
N GLU A 232 -3.84 11.03 16.63
CA GLU A 232 -3.26 12.23 17.26
C GLU A 232 -2.14 12.85 16.41
N ARG A 233 -1.27 11.99 15.83
CA ARG A 233 -0.15 12.43 15.00
C ARG A 233 -0.55 12.77 13.57
N PHE A 234 -1.51 12.06 13.01
CA PHE A 234 -1.89 12.16 11.60
C PHE A 234 -2.87 13.31 11.32
N GLU A 235 -3.89 13.53 12.16
CA GLU A 235 -4.91 14.56 11.91
C GLU A 235 -4.31 15.97 11.68
N PRO A 236 -3.40 16.47 12.52
CA PRO A 236 -2.82 17.82 12.32
C PRO A 236 -1.99 17.92 11.03
N ALA A 237 -1.42 16.80 10.58
CA ALA A 237 -0.60 16.72 9.37
C ALA A 237 -1.40 16.42 8.10
N GLY A 238 -2.73 16.21 8.20
CA GLY A 238 -3.59 15.80 7.08
C GLY A 238 -3.27 14.42 6.54
N ARG A 239 -2.64 13.55 7.34
CA ARG A 239 -2.35 12.14 7.02
C ARG A 239 -3.53 11.26 7.38
N TRP A 240 -3.55 10.06 6.80
CA TRP A 240 -4.67 9.14 6.91
C TRP A 240 -4.32 7.90 7.73
N LEU A 241 -5.23 7.50 8.59
CA LEU A 241 -5.32 6.13 9.08
C LEU A 241 -6.35 5.40 8.20
N VAL A 242 -5.92 4.29 7.61
CA VAL A 242 -6.74 3.36 6.83
C VAL A 242 -6.72 2.02 7.57
N LEU A 243 -7.80 1.29 7.54
CA LEU A 243 -7.87 -0.07 8.06
C LEU A 243 -8.06 -1.05 6.91
N ASP A 244 -7.32 -2.14 6.95
CA ASP A 244 -7.44 -3.29 6.09
C ASP A 244 -7.94 -4.49 6.92
N ILE A 245 -9.12 -5.01 6.55
CA ILE A 245 -9.80 -6.04 7.34
C ILE A 245 -10.32 -7.15 6.42
N PRO A 246 -10.11 -8.44 6.78
CA PRO A 246 -10.63 -9.56 6.00
C PRO A 246 -12.15 -9.48 5.80
N GLY A 247 -12.60 -9.69 4.57
CA GLY A 247 -13.98 -9.53 4.11
C GLY A 247 -14.90 -10.73 4.31
N GLY A 248 -14.55 -11.69 5.13
CA GLY A 248 -15.40 -12.82 5.47
C GLY A 248 -16.16 -12.60 6.78
N THR A 249 -17.41 -13.05 6.87
CA THR A 249 -18.21 -12.89 8.11
C THR A 249 -17.57 -13.52 9.34
N GLY A 250 -16.74 -14.55 9.16
CA GLY A 250 -15.95 -15.18 10.25
C GLY A 250 -14.78 -14.34 10.77
N TRP A 251 -14.41 -13.26 10.06
CA TRP A 251 -13.29 -12.39 10.40
C TRP A 251 -13.72 -11.06 11.01
N LEU A 252 -15.02 -10.79 11.13
CA LEU A 252 -15.55 -9.54 11.68
C LEU A 252 -15.18 -9.30 13.16
N GLY A 253 -14.59 -10.26 13.84
CA GLY A 253 -13.98 -10.05 15.16
C GLY A 253 -12.89 -8.98 15.15
N TYR A 254 -12.12 -8.83 14.05
CA TYR A 254 -11.13 -7.77 13.91
C TYR A 254 -11.76 -6.38 13.73
N TYR A 255 -12.93 -6.32 13.13
CA TYR A 255 -13.72 -5.09 13.08
C TYR A 255 -14.36 -4.76 14.44
N ASP A 256 -14.87 -5.78 15.12
CA ASP A 256 -15.59 -5.63 16.40
C ASP A 256 -14.72 -5.02 17.50
N ILE A 257 -13.45 -5.41 17.57
CA ILE A 257 -12.50 -4.92 18.59
C ILE A 257 -12.01 -3.47 18.33
N VAL A 258 -12.29 -2.89 17.17
CA VAL A 258 -11.96 -1.47 16.92
C VAL A 258 -13.04 -0.58 17.49
N ASP A 259 -12.67 0.36 18.34
CA ASP A 259 -13.60 1.26 19.01
C ASP A 259 -14.29 2.21 18.00
N GLU A 260 -15.53 2.62 18.31
CA GLU A 260 -16.29 3.49 17.44
C GLU A 260 -15.64 4.88 17.23
N ASP A 261 -14.99 5.42 18.25
CA ASP A 261 -14.29 6.71 18.14
C ASP A 261 -13.11 6.62 17.14
N VAL A 262 -12.43 5.46 17.07
CA VAL A 262 -11.41 5.18 16.07
C VAL A 262 -12.04 5.05 14.69
N LEU A 263 -13.10 4.24 14.54
CA LEU A 263 -13.80 4.04 13.26
C LEU A 263 -14.35 5.36 12.68
N LYS A 264 -14.77 6.30 13.53
CA LYS A 264 -15.20 7.65 13.12
C LYS A 264 -14.04 8.51 12.60
N LYS A 265 -12.81 8.20 12.97
CA LYS A 265 -11.59 8.95 12.60
C LYS A 265 -10.81 8.36 11.44
N VAL A 266 -10.93 7.05 11.18
CA VAL A 266 -10.29 6.44 10.01
C VAL A 266 -10.81 7.07 8.72
N LYS A 267 -9.94 7.17 7.73
CA LYS A 267 -10.28 7.73 6.42
C LYS A 267 -11.08 6.75 5.58
N TYR A 268 -10.60 5.51 5.49
CA TYR A 268 -11.23 4.41 4.77
C TYR A 268 -11.08 3.09 5.53
N ILE A 269 -11.97 2.15 5.22
CA ILE A 269 -11.90 0.75 5.64
C ILE A 269 -11.88 -0.06 4.35
N CYS A 270 -10.74 -0.67 4.06
CA CYS A 270 -10.54 -1.55 2.92
C CYS A 270 -10.90 -2.98 3.33
N TRP A 271 -12.00 -3.47 2.80
CA TRP A 271 -12.45 -4.83 3.09
C TRP A 271 -11.93 -5.79 2.05
N GLN A 272 -11.22 -6.82 2.46
CA GLN A 272 -10.74 -7.89 1.58
C GLN A 272 -11.91 -8.79 1.13
N THR A 273 -12.90 -8.21 0.45
CA THR A 273 -14.12 -8.88 -0.01
C THR A 273 -13.87 -9.78 -1.23
N TYR A 274 -12.73 -10.45 -1.22
CA TYR A 274 -12.30 -11.34 -2.30
C TYR A 274 -13.36 -12.40 -2.59
N GLU A 275 -13.54 -12.72 -3.87
CA GLU A 275 -14.49 -13.72 -4.37
C GLU A 275 -15.98 -13.43 -4.08
N LEU A 276 -16.33 -12.25 -3.54
CA LEU A 276 -17.73 -11.89 -3.28
C LEU A 276 -18.38 -11.19 -4.47
N GLY A 277 -19.44 -11.78 -5.02
CA GLY A 277 -20.35 -11.10 -5.94
C GLY A 277 -21.38 -10.24 -5.19
N HIS A 278 -22.31 -9.59 -5.91
CA HIS A 278 -23.29 -8.64 -5.34
C HIS A 278 -24.07 -9.20 -4.14
N SER A 279 -24.53 -10.44 -4.20
CA SER A 279 -25.26 -11.07 -3.10
C SER A 279 -24.35 -11.30 -1.88
N GLY A 280 -23.11 -11.76 -2.13
CA GLY A 280 -22.11 -11.95 -1.08
C GLY A 280 -21.77 -10.64 -0.37
N LEU A 281 -21.55 -9.56 -1.13
CA LEU A 281 -21.31 -8.22 -0.59
C LEU A 281 -22.48 -7.71 0.27
N ASN A 282 -23.72 -7.88 -0.20
CA ASN A 282 -24.88 -7.48 0.60
C ASN A 282 -24.99 -8.25 1.91
N ASN A 283 -24.76 -9.57 1.88
CA ASN A 283 -24.78 -10.40 3.09
C ASN A 283 -23.63 -10.05 4.05
N PHE A 284 -22.46 -9.74 3.50
CA PHE A 284 -21.31 -9.28 4.29
C PHE A 284 -21.62 -7.98 5.01
N PHE A 285 -22.15 -6.97 4.32
CA PHE A 285 -22.49 -5.69 4.95
C PHE A 285 -23.68 -5.76 5.90
N ASP A 286 -24.62 -6.69 5.70
CA ASP A 286 -25.64 -6.99 6.72
C ASP A 286 -25.01 -7.50 8.01
N ALA A 287 -23.98 -8.35 7.91
CA ALA A 287 -23.22 -8.81 9.08
C ALA A 287 -22.42 -7.67 9.74
N VAL A 288 -21.73 -6.82 8.96
CA VAL A 288 -21.05 -5.62 9.47
C VAL A 288 -22.01 -4.73 10.26
N LYS A 289 -23.22 -4.48 9.73
CA LYS A 289 -24.27 -3.75 10.42
C LYS A 289 -24.65 -4.36 11.76
N GLY A 290 -24.65 -5.69 11.86
CA GLY A 290 -25.00 -6.41 13.08
C GLY A 290 -24.04 -6.15 14.24
N TYR A 291 -22.77 -5.84 13.97
CA TYR A 291 -21.75 -5.56 14.99
C TYR A 291 -21.86 -4.13 15.55
N LYS A 292 -22.01 -3.12 14.68
CA LYS A 292 -22.03 -1.70 15.07
C LYS A 292 -23.15 -0.94 14.35
N PRO A 293 -24.43 -1.20 14.71
CA PRO A 293 -25.60 -0.65 14.00
C PRO A 293 -25.66 0.89 14.05
N ASP A 294 -25.22 1.48 15.16
CA ASP A 294 -25.38 2.93 15.40
C ASP A 294 -24.47 3.80 14.52
N ILE A 295 -23.34 3.23 14.05
CA ILE A 295 -22.39 3.93 13.18
C ILE A 295 -22.31 3.31 11.77
N TYR A 296 -23.19 2.37 11.46
CA TYR A 296 -23.10 1.57 10.24
C TYR A 296 -23.07 2.42 8.95
N GLU A 297 -23.92 3.43 8.82
CA GLU A 297 -23.96 4.27 7.61
C GLU A 297 -22.65 5.03 7.42
N GLU A 298 -22.05 5.52 8.51
CA GLU A 298 -20.74 6.16 8.46
C GLU A 298 -19.66 5.18 8.05
N VAL A 299 -19.62 3.98 8.65
CA VAL A 299 -18.68 2.90 8.29
C VAL A 299 -18.85 2.51 6.83
N LEU A 300 -20.08 2.29 6.35
CA LEU A 300 -20.33 1.94 4.96
C LEU A 300 -19.86 3.04 4.01
N SER A 301 -20.08 4.32 4.35
CA SER A 301 -19.66 5.45 3.53
C SER A 301 -18.12 5.55 3.35
N LYS A 302 -17.36 4.96 4.28
CA LYS A 302 -15.89 4.85 4.26
C LYS A 302 -15.40 3.52 3.70
N SER A 303 -16.31 2.57 3.43
CA SER A 303 -15.95 1.21 3.02
C SER A 303 -15.54 1.13 1.55
N ILE A 304 -14.39 0.51 1.31
CA ILE A 304 -13.87 0.15 -0.01
C ILE A 304 -13.96 -1.37 -0.13
N ILE A 305 -14.66 -1.86 -1.15
CA ILE A 305 -14.73 -3.29 -1.46
C ILE A 305 -13.59 -3.68 -2.38
N THR A 306 -12.98 -4.85 -2.19
CA THR A 306 -11.79 -5.19 -2.95
C THR A 306 -11.84 -6.60 -3.54
N ALA A 307 -11.15 -6.77 -4.68
CA ALA A 307 -10.83 -8.03 -5.32
C ALA A 307 -9.34 -8.33 -5.19
N THR A 308 -8.90 -9.57 -5.42
CA THR A 308 -7.47 -9.88 -5.56
C THR A 308 -7.09 -10.13 -7.01
N PHE A 309 -6.03 -9.48 -7.48
CA PHE A 309 -5.51 -9.71 -8.82
C PHE A 309 -4.48 -10.85 -8.90
N GLU A 310 -4.16 -11.48 -7.78
CA GLU A 310 -3.39 -12.73 -7.78
C GLU A 310 -4.16 -13.91 -8.39
N ARG A 311 -5.49 -13.88 -8.32
CA ARG A 311 -6.37 -14.94 -8.81
C ARG A 311 -7.15 -14.46 -10.01
N ALA A 312 -6.99 -15.14 -11.15
CA ALA A 312 -7.72 -14.80 -12.35
C ALA A 312 -9.25 -14.82 -12.15
N SER A 313 -9.78 -15.77 -11.35
CA SER A 313 -11.20 -15.85 -11.02
C SER A 313 -11.72 -14.61 -10.30
N ASP A 314 -10.97 -14.08 -9.36
CA ASP A 314 -11.37 -12.91 -8.59
C ASP A 314 -11.16 -11.60 -9.37
N LYS A 315 -10.11 -11.54 -10.20
CA LYS A 315 -9.90 -10.43 -11.11
C LYS A 315 -11.11 -10.16 -12.02
N TYR A 316 -11.84 -11.20 -12.44
CA TYR A 316 -13.08 -11.05 -13.20
C TYR A 316 -14.24 -10.48 -12.38
N LEU A 317 -14.19 -10.51 -11.05
CA LEU A 317 -15.19 -9.86 -10.19
C LEU A 317 -14.97 -8.34 -10.05
N PHE A 318 -13.82 -7.84 -10.42
CA PHE A 318 -13.53 -6.40 -10.30
C PHE A 318 -14.54 -5.53 -11.06
N PRO A 319 -14.93 -5.84 -12.33
CA PRO A 319 -16.04 -5.13 -12.99
C PRO A 319 -17.41 -5.32 -12.30
N VAL A 320 -17.62 -6.48 -11.64
CA VAL A 320 -18.84 -6.73 -10.86
C VAL A 320 -18.91 -5.78 -9.66
N HIS A 321 -17.79 -5.62 -8.94
CA HIS A 321 -17.66 -4.65 -7.85
C HIS A 321 -17.95 -3.22 -8.31
N SER A 322 -17.50 -2.83 -9.51
CA SER A 322 -17.76 -1.49 -10.08
C SER A 322 -19.24 -1.15 -10.22
N THR A 323 -20.08 -2.16 -10.41
CA THR A 323 -21.53 -2.01 -10.57
C THR A 323 -22.33 -2.28 -9.30
N TRP A 324 -21.67 -2.74 -8.24
CA TRP A 324 -22.38 -3.03 -7.00
C TRP A 324 -23.00 -1.78 -6.39
N ARG A 325 -24.21 -1.95 -5.87
CA ARG A 325 -24.94 -0.96 -5.09
C ARG A 325 -25.50 -1.65 -3.86
N HIS A 326 -25.30 -1.03 -2.71
CA HIS A 326 -25.90 -1.53 -1.47
C HIS A 326 -27.41 -1.65 -1.64
N ARG A 327 -28.02 -2.73 -1.11
CA ARG A 327 -29.46 -3.02 -1.31
C ARG A 327 -30.40 -1.91 -0.86
N ASP A 328 -30.02 -1.15 0.17
CA ASP A 328 -30.80 -0.01 0.69
C ASP A 328 -30.41 1.32 0.02
N GLY A 329 -29.61 1.30 -1.04
CA GLY A 329 -29.16 2.49 -1.76
C GLY A 329 -28.14 3.34 -1.02
N LEU A 330 -27.62 2.89 0.12
CA LEU A 330 -26.61 3.61 0.89
C LEU A 330 -25.28 3.69 0.13
N PRO A 331 -24.55 4.81 0.24
CA PRO A 331 -23.28 4.97 -0.44
C PRO A 331 -22.16 4.19 0.26
N HIS A 332 -21.22 3.63 -0.51
CA HIS A 332 -19.91 3.16 -0.06
C HIS A 332 -18.82 4.00 -0.73
N ALA A 333 -17.58 3.97 -0.22
CA ALA A 333 -16.51 4.83 -0.71
C ALA A 333 -16.09 4.50 -2.15
N GLY A 334 -15.88 3.22 -2.46
CA GLY A 334 -15.41 2.81 -3.78
C GLY A 334 -14.98 1.36 -3.84
N GLN A 335 -14.05 1.06 -4.74
CA GLN A 335 -13.48 -0.26 -4.88
C GLN A 335 -11.97 -0.24 -4.99
N GLY A 336 -11.33 -1.39 -4.81
CA GLY A 336 -9.89 -1.55 -4.93
C GLY A 336 -9.47 -2.96 -5.29
N ALA A 337 -8.15 -3.16 -5.41
CA ALA A 337 -7.58 -4.46 -5.70
C ALA A 337 -6.29 -4.71 -4.91
N TYR A 338 -6.15 -5.94 -4.40
CA TYR A 338 -4.87 -6.45 -3.95
C TYR A 338 -3.99 -6.80 -5.15
N HIS A 339 -2.70 -6.42 -5.07
CA HIS A 339 -1.78 -6.47 -6.20
C HIS A 339 -2.30 -5.76 -7.45
N ILE A 340 -2.71 -4.49 -7.27
CA ILE A 340 -3.23 -3.65 -8.36
C ILE A 340 -2.27 -3.60 -9.56
N GLU A 341 -0.96 -3.69 -9.32
CA GLU A 341 0.10 -3.70 -10.34
C GLU A 341 0.03 -4.92 -11.28
N TYR A 342 -0.62 -6.01 -10.87
CA TYR A 342 -0.82 -7.19 -11.74
C TYR A 342 -1.81 -6.93 -12.88
N ASP A 343 -2.46 -5.77 -12.88
CA ASP A 343 -3.27 -5.33 -14.02
C ASP A 343 -2.48 -4.56 -15.08
N TYR A 344 -1.21 -4.24 -14.81
CA TYR A 344 -0.37 -3.49 -15.74
C TYR A 344 -0.32 -4.12 -17.14
N PRO A 345 -0.11 -5.44 -17.31
CA PRO A 345 -0.09 -6.05 -18.65
C PRO A 345 -1.46 -5.95 -19.34
N GLY A 346 -1.54 -5.10 -20.34
CA GLY A 346 -2.76 -4.91 -21.13
C GLY A 346 -2.54 -3.92 -22.28
N ASN A 347 -3.59 -3.71 -23.06
CA ASN A 347 -3.64 -2.65 -24.08
C ASN A 347 -5.04 -2.06 -24.11
N PRO A 348 -5.27 -0.89 -23.48
CA PRO A 348 -4.29 -0.10 -22.71
C PRO A 348 -3.84 -0.80 -21.41
N ASP A 349 -2.74 -0.30 -20.83
CA ASP A 349 -2.27 -0.76 -19.51
C ASP A 349 -3.38 -0.59 -18.46
N TYR A 350 -3.42 -1.47 -17.46
CA TYR A 350 -4.42 -1.47 -16.39
C TYR A 350 -5.87 -1.57 -16.88
N PRO A 351 -6.23 -2.53 -17.73
CA PRO A 351 -7.56 -2.58 -18.36
C PRO A 351 -8.71 -2.70 -17.36
N TYR A 352 -8.58 -3.51 -16.31
CA TYR A 352 -9.62 -3.67 -15.28
C TYR A 352 -9.74 -2.44 -14.40
N VAL A 353 -8.62 -1.85 -13.98
CA VAL A 353 -8.60 -0.63 -13.15
C VAL A 353 -9.25 0.53 -13.92
N ARG A 354 -8.86 0.75 -15.19
CA ARG A 354 -9.47 1.80 -16.04
C ARG A 354 -10.96 1.58 -16.27
N ALA A 355 -11.37 0.35 -16.55
CA ALA A 355 -12.78 0.00 -16.69
C ALA A 355 -13.56 0.24 -15.37
N GLY A 356 -12.97 -0.11 -14.22
CA GLY A 356 -13.53 0.14 -12.91
C GLY A 356 -13.74 1.61 -12.63
N ILE A 357 -12.74 2.45 -12.88
CA ILE A 357 -12.83 3.90 -12.74
C ILE A 357 -13.97 4.45 -13.59
N SER A 358 -13.99 4.12 -14.89
CA SER A 358 -15.00 4.61 -15.83
C SER A 358 -16.42 4.17 -15.48
N THR A 359 -16.57 2.96 -14.90
CA THR A 359 -17.90 2.43 -14.50
C THR A 359 -18.40 3.09 -13.22
N GLN A 360 -17.52 3.32 -12.25
CA GLN A 360 -17.91 3.96 -10.99
C GLN A 360 -18.13 5.45 -11.14
N ASN A 361 -17.31 6.10 -11.98
CA ASN A 361 -17.27 7.54 -12.20
C ASN A 361 -17.43 7.82 -13.71
N PRO A 362 -18.63 7.60 -14.27
CA PRO A 362 -18.87 7.87 -15.69
C PRO A 362 -18.66 9.36 -15.98
N PRO A 363 -18.03 9.71 -17.12
CA PRO A 363 -17.85 11.10 -17.51
C PRO A 363 -19.21 11.77 -17.63
N ILE A 364 -19.35 12.97 -17.05
CA ILE A 364 -20.52 13.80 -17.21
C ILE A 364 -20.28 14.57 -18.52
N TYR A 365 -20.98 14.18 -19.57
CA TYR A 365 -21.03 14.99 -20.80
C TYR A 365 -22.13 16.05 -20.58
N GLU A 366 -21.73 17.29 -20.39
CA GLU A 366 -22.63 18.45 -20.48
C GLU A 366 -22.92 18.81 -21.96
#